data_11ed3fc033b00ae42aaff1044befbd56
#
_entry.id   11ed3fc033b00ae42aaff1044befbd56
#
_cell.length_a   1.000
_cell.length_b   1.000
_cell.length_c   1.000
_cell.angle_alpha   90.00
_cell.angle_beta   90.00
_cell.angle_gamma   90.00
#
_symmetry.space_group_name_H-M   'P 1'
#
loop_
_entity.id
_entity.type
_entity.pdbx_description
1 polymer ?
#
loop_
_entity_poly.entity_id
_entity_poly.type
_entity_poly.pdbx_seq_one_letter_code
_entity_poly.pdbx_strand_id
1 'polypeptide(L)'
;MVMFAEKCPCGMGGYGESFVRWLFYPKELYAYDDELGASPYESTTGRHPYGSWGNGAAMRVSAVGWFFDTLEETERVAAISAAITHNHPEGIKGAQATAAAIWMARNGKTKETIREYIEKTYGYDLHKTYEYWHPVYGWDDSCQGTVPQAITCFLGSSDFEDAIRKAVSLGGDSDTLACITGGIAEAYYKEIPRSIAEQVVKPFPKIFNKILDAVRKETVYGVTCKIADKRFG
;
A
#
# COMPACT_ATOMS: atom_id res chain seq x y z
N MET A 1 -5.04 -3.01 13.58
CA MET A 1 -3.57 -3.18 13.69
C MET A 1 -3.17 -3.71 15.06
N VAL A 2 -3.40 -3.01 16.16
CA VAL A 2 -2.98 -3.43 17.52
C VAL A 2 -3.38 -4.86 17.86
N MET A 3 -4.65 -5.20 17.73
CA MET A 3 -5.15 -6.55 18.01
C MET A 3 -4.44 -7.67 17.21
N PHE A 4 -4.03 -7.40 15.97
CA PHE A 4 -3.28 -8.37 15.18
C PHE A 4 -1.82 -8.42 15.59
N ALA A 5 -1.21 -7.29 15.95
CA ALA A 5 0.15 -7.24 16.45
C ALA A 5 0.28 -7.97 17.80
N GLU A 6 -0.72 -7.87 18.68
CA GLU A 6 -0.75 -8.63 19.95
C GLU A 6 -0.86 -10.14 19.75
N LYS A 7 -1.58 -10.58 18.69
CA LYS A 7 -1.71 -12.01 18.35
C LYS A 7 -0.52 -12.56 17.56
N CYS A 8 0.22 -11.70 16.89
CA CYS A 8 1.39 -12.03 16.08
C CYS A 8 2.56 -11.08 16.45
N PRO A 9 3.08 -11.15 17.68
CA PRO A 9 4.08 -10.21 18.19
C PRO A 9 5.42 -10.28 17.47
N CYS A 10 5.67 -11.40 16.81
CA CYS A 10 6.85 -11.61 15.96
C CYS A 10 6.52 -11.29 14.51
N GLY A 11 5.92 -10.12 14.26
CA GLY A 11 5.79 -9.62 12.90
C GLY A 11 7.13 -9.77 12.20
N MET A 12 7.18 -10.68 11.24
CA MET A 12 8.42 -11.09 10.61
C MET A 12 8.98 -9.94 9.79
N GLY A 13 10.13 -9.43 10.19
CA GLY A 13 10.83 -8.32 9.54
C GLY A 13 10.31 -6.97 10.04
N GLY A 14 11.10 -6.19 10.34
CA GLY A 14 11.21 -4.85 10.73
C GLY A 14 9.98 -3.92 10.66
N TYR A 15 9.17 -3.89 11.69
CA TYR A 15 8.44 -2.65 11.95
C TYR A 15 9.44 -1.55 12.29
N GLY A 16 9.32 -0.38 11.69
CA GLY A 16 10.07 0.80 12.09
C GLY A 16 9.87 1.09 13.60
N GLU A 17 10.90 1.61 14.26
CA GLU A 17 10.92 1.80 15.72
C GLU A 17 9.72 2.61 16.23
N SER A 18 9.37 3.71 15.56
CA SER A 18 8.21 4.54 15.91
C SER A 18 6.90 3.76 15.83
N PHE A 19 6.76 2.85 14.86
CA PHE A 19 5.56 2.02 14.73
C PHE A 19 5.48 0.95 15.82
N VAL A 20 6.63 0.35 16.23
CA VAL A 20 6.71 -0.57 17.37
C VAL A 20 6.29 0.15 18.65
N ARG A 21 6.81 1.35 18.88
CA ARG A 21 6.43 2.16 20.04
C ARG A 21 4.94 2.52 20.02
N TRP A 22 4.42 2.91 18.88
CA TRP A 22 2.98 3.19 18.68
C TRP A 22 2.09 1.98 18.97
N LEU A 23 2.53 0.78 18.57
CA LEU A 23 1.78 -0.46 18.78
C LEU A 23 1.79 -0.90 20.24
N PHE A 24 2.96 -0.93 20.89
CA PHE A 24 3.17 -1.62 22.16
C PHE A 24 3.45 -0.68 23.33
N TYR A 25 4.01 0.49 23.06
CA TYR A 25 4.47 1.45 24.08
C TYR A 25 3.98 2.89 23.83
N PRO A 26 2.68 3.13 23.63
CA PRO A 26 2.19 4.43 23.18
C PRO A 26 2.50 5.57 24.17
N LYS A 27 2.57 5.29 25.47
CA LYS A 27 2.87 6.31 26.49
C LYS A 27 4.30 6.82 26.43
N GLU A 28 5.24 6.01 25.95
CA GLU A 28 6.65 6.36 25.85
C GLU A 28 6.96 7.15 24.59
N LEU A 29 6.19 6.92 23.50
CA LEU A 29 6.37 7.61 22.22
C LEU A 29 6.13 9.11 22.35
N TYR A 30 5.19 9.52 23.21
CA TYR A 30 4.73 10.91 23.33
C TYR A 30 5.38 11.69 24.48
N ALA A 31 6.28 11.08 25.24
CA ALA A 31 7.02 11.77 26.31
C ALA A 31 8.05 12.80 25.79
N TYR A 32 8.28 12.82 24.45
CA TYR A 32 9.31 13.66 23.83
C TYR A 32 8.76 14.71 22.82
N ASP A 33 7.47 14.72 22.50
CA ASP A 33 6.93 15.58 21.43
C ASP A 33 5.82 16.53 21.93
N ASP A 34 6.18 17.51 22.72
CA ASP A 34 5.32 18.67 23.01
C ASP A 34 5.15 19.63 21.79
N GLU A 35 5.89 19.43 20.69
CA GLU A 35 5.90 20.31 19.52
C GLU A 35 4.98 19.86 18.38
N LEU A 36 4.54 18.62 18.34
CA LEU A 36 3.55 18.13 17.37
C LEU A 36 2.15 18.42 17.90
N GLY A 37 1.61 19.57 17.48
CA GLY A 37 0.28 20.03 17.88
C GLY A 37 -0.78 18.93 17.89
N ALA A 38 -1.73 19.03 18.81
CA ALA A 38 -2.79 18.08 19.04
C ALA A 38 -3.43 17.61 17.72
N SER A 39 -3.32 16.30 17.45
CA SER A 39 -4.01 15.69 16.32
C SER A 39 -5.53 15.90 16.50
N PRO A 40 -6.28 16.29 15.44
CA PRO A 40 -7.73 16.36 15.49
C PRO A 40 -8.39 14.98 15.78
N TYR A 41 -7.61 13.92 15.83
CA TYR A 41 -8.03 12.57 16.16
C TYR A 41 -7.56 12.20 17.57
N GLU A 42 -8.25 12.67 18.60
CA GLU A 42 -8.04 12.17 19.96
C GLU A 42 -8.38 10.68 20.02
N SER A 43 -7.35 9.88 20.18
CA SER A 43 -7.52 8.44 20.36
C SER A 43 -7.88 8.14 21.80
N THR A 44 -9.03 7.48 22.04
CA THR A 44 -9.39 6.93 23.36
C THR A 44 -8.37 5.93 23.90
N THR A 45 -7.40 5.52 23.08
CA THR A 45 -6.34 4.57 23.42
C THR A 45 -5.02 5.24 23.78
N GLY A 46 -4.95 6.56 23.78
CA GLY A 46 -3.71 7.33 24.01
C GLY A 46 -2.68 7.20 22.88
N ARG A 47 -3.10 6.72 21.68
CA ARG A 47 -2.24 6.63 20.51
C ARG A 47 -2.50 7.80 19.58
N HIS A 48 -1.45 8.54 19.27
CA HIS A 48 -1.48 9.70 18.38
C HIS A 48 -0.58 9.44 17.16
N PRO A 49 -0.80 10.13 16.04
CA PRO A 49 0.14 10.12 14.93
C PRO A 49 1.51 10.64 15.35
N TYR A 50 2.55 10.16 14.70
CA TYR A 50 3.94 10.53 15.01
C TYR A 50 4.68 11.16 13.82
N GLY A 51 3.97 11.81 12.91
CA GLY A 51 4.56 12.61 11.83
C GLY A 51 5.32 11.80 10.78
N SER A 52 5.12 10.47 10.68
CA SER A 52 5.86 9.66 9.73
C SER A 52 5.57 10.04 8.28
N TRP A 53 6.62 10.12 7.45
CA TRP A 53 6.57 10.18 5.98
C TRP A 53 6.93 8.84 5.32
N GLY A 54 7.12 7.79 6.12
CA GLY A 54 7.51 6.46 5.67
C GLY A 54 6.48 5.83 4.71
N ASN A 55 6.95 4.89 3.90
CA ASN A 55 6.15 4.18 2.90
C ASN A 55 5.11 3.22 3.50
N GLY A 56 5.15 3.00 4.82
CA GLY A 56 4.20 2.17 5.56
C GLY A 56 2.74 2.60 5.41
N ALA A 57 2.45 3.88 5.12
CA ALA A 57 1.11 4.34 4.80
C ALA A 57 0.64 3.83 3.43
N ALA A 58 1.52 3.90 2.43
CA ALA A 58 1.22 3.50 1.06
C ALA A 58 1.11 1.97 0.91
N MET A 59 2.01 1.19 1.52
CA MET A 59 2.00 -0.27 1.40
C MET A 59 0.75 -0.94 1.99
N ARG A 60 0.09 -0.32 2.96
CA ARG A 60 -1.09 -0.90 3.63
C ARG A 60 -2.43 -0.41 3.10
N VAL A 61 -2.46 0.51 2.12
CA VAL A 61 -3.67 1.21 1.69
C VAL A 61 -4.47 0.50 0.59
N SER A 62 -3.94 -0.60 0.03
CA SER A 62 -4.52 -1.26 -1.16
C SER A 62 -6.02 -1.51 -1.05
N ALA A 63 -6.52 -1.97 0.11
CA ALA A 63 -7.94 -2.22 0.33
C ALA A 63 -8.81 -0.96 0.09
N VAL A 64 -8.30 0.23 0.41
CA VAL A 64 -9.03 1.49 0.21
C VAL A 64 -9.28 1.73 -1.28
N GLY A 65 -8.32 1.42 -2.15
CA GLY A 65 -8.50 1.51 -3.60
C GLY A 65 -9.59 0.57 -4.16
N TRP A 66 -9.98 -0.45 -3.41
CA TRP A 66 -10.98 -1.43 -3.83
C TRP A 66 -12.39 -1.17 -3.31
N PHE A 67 -12.57 -0.55 -2.14
CA PHE A 67 -13.85 -0.53 -1.43
C PHE A 67 -14.74 0.69 -1.68
N PHE A 68 -14.25 1.74 -2.33
CA PHE A 68 -15.03 2.96 -2.52
C PHE A 68 -15.43 3.20 -3.96
N ASP A 69 -16.62 3.80 -4.16
CA ASP A 69 -17.22 4.00 -5.48
C ASP A 69 -16.61 5.17 -6.25
N THR A 70 -16.17 6.19 -5.54
CA THR A 70 -15.63 7.40 -6.15
C THR A 70 -14.16 7.59 -5.81
N LEU A 71 -13.45 8.23 -6.74
CA LEU A 71 -12.04 8.57 -6.53
C LEU A 71 -11.87 9.51 -5.34
N GLU A 72 -12.74 10.51 -5.22
CA GLU A 72 -12.72 11.49 -4.12
C GLU A 72 -12.84 10.80 -2.75
N GLU A 73 -13.79 9.87 -2.59
CA GLU A 73 -13.96 9.13 -1.35
C GLU A 73 -12.76 8.21 -1.08
N THR A 74 -12.21 7.58 -2.11
CA THR A 74 -11.00 6.76 -2.03
C THR A 74 -9.84 7.57 -1.48
N GLU A 75 -9.58 8.75 -2.04
CA GLU A 75 -8.50 9.64 -1.60
C GLU A 75 -8.72 10.16 -0.18
N ARG A 76 -9.96 10.53 0.16
CA ARG A 76 -10.34 10.96 1.50
C ARG A 76 -10.08 9.86 2.55
N VAL A 77 -10.50 8.64 2.28
CA VAL A 77 -10.31 7.52 3.20
C VAL A 77 -8.85 7.09 3.27
N ALA A 78 -8.11 7.15 2.16
CA ALA A 78 -6.66 6.91 2.15
C ALA A 78 -5.93 7.89 3.08
N ALA A 79 -6.27 9.18 3.02
CA ALA A 79 -5.72 10.18 3.92
C ALA A 79 -6.02 9.87 5.39
N ILE A 80 -7.26 9.52 5.74
CA ILE A 80 -7.65 9.13 7.10
C ILE A 80 -6.88 7.89 7.56
N SER A 81 -6.76 6.87 6.70
CA SER A 81 -6.00 5.64 7.01
C SER A 81 -4.52 5.91 7.26
N ALA A 82 -3.91 6.82 6.49
CA ALA A 82 -2.52 7.22 6.67
C ALA A 82 -2.33 8.01 7.97
N ALA A 83 -3.21 8.99 8.22
CA ALA A 83 -3.08 9.94 9.32
C ALA A 83 -3.08 9.32 10.72
N ILE A 84 -3.48 8.06 10.87
CA ILE A 84 -3.43 7.33 12.15
C ILE A 84 -1.99 7.23 12.70
N THR A 85 -0.99 7.20 11.83
CA THR A 85 0.44 7.08 12.15
C THR A 85 1.30 8.00 11.30
N HIS A 86 0.96 8.18 10.02
CA HIS A 86 1.72 8.87 9.00
C HIS A 86 0.98 10.17 8.60
N ASN A 87 0.86 11.09 9.56
CA ASN A 87 0.17 12.37 9.34
C ASN A 87 1.06 13.45 8.71
N HIS A 88 2.31 13.15 8.37
CA HIS A 88 3.14 14.03 7.55
C HIS A 88 2.54 14.14 6.13
N PRO A 89 2.58 15.33 5.48
CA PRO A 89 2.03 15.52 4.13
C PRO A 89 2.49 14.49 3.11
N GLU A 90 3.77 14.10 3.11
CA GLU A 90 4.31 13.09 2.21
C GLU A 90 3.76 11.68 2.50
N GLY A 91 3.52 11.33 3.78
CA GLY A 91 2.91 10.05 4.15
C GLY A 91 1.46 9.95 3.69
N ILE A 92 0.69 11.01 3.87
CA ILE A 92 -0.70 11.11 3.39
C ILE A 92 -0.73 11.06 1.87
N LYS A 93 0.11 11.86 1.20
CA LYS A 93 0.22 11.92 -0.26
C LYS A 93 0.53 10.55 -0.86
N GLY A 94 1.48 9.81 -0.28
CA GLY A 94 1.85 8.48 -0.75
C GLY A 94 0.70 7.47 -0.69
N ALA A 95 -0.05 7.48 0.41
CA ALA A 95 -1.24 6.63 0.56
C ALA A 95 -2.34 7.01 -0.44
N GLN A 96 -2.63 8.31 -0.60
CA GLN A 96 -3.63 8.79 -1.54
C GLN A 96 -3.26 8.43 -2.99
N ALA A 97 -2.01 8.68 -3.40
CA ALA A 97 -1.54 8.35 -4.74
C ALA A 97 -1.64 6.84 -5.05
N THR A 98 -1.27 5.99 -4.09
CA THR A 98 -1.37 4.54 -4.24
C THR A 98 -2.83 4.09 -4.35
N ALA A 99 -3.71 4.57 -3.47
CA ALA A 99 -5.13 4.22 -3.51
C ALA A 99 -5.82 4.73 -4.78
N ALA A 100 -5.50 5.95 -5.22
CA ALA A 100 -6.00 6.52 -6.46
C ALA A 100 -5.57 5.71 -7.68
N ALA A 101 -4.30 5.29 -7.76
CA ALA A 101 -3.80 4.45 -8.84
C ALA A 101 -4.53 3.10 -8.90
N ILE A 102 -4.78 2.46 -7.75
CA ILE A 102 -5.54 1.21 -7.64
C ILE A 102 -6.99 1.43 -8.10
N TRP A 103 -7.65 2.48 -7.59
CA TRP A 103 -9.03 2.81 -7.99
C TRP A 103 -9.15 3.04 -9.49
N MET A 104 -8.26 3.84 -10.07
CA MET A 104 -8.25 4.11 -11.50
C MET A 104 -8.00 2.86 -12.32
N ALA A 105 -7.06 2.02 -11.93
CA ALA A 105 -6.73 0.75 -12.58
C ALA A 105 -7.93 -0.20 -12.60
N ARG A 106 -8.59 -0.43 -11.45
CA ARG A 106 -9.77 -1.30 -11.41
C ARG A 106 -10.95 -0.78 -12.22
N ASN A 107 -11.07 0.56 -12.37
CA ASN A 107 -12.09 1.22 -13.19
C ASN A 107 -11.69 1.36 -14.66
N GLY A 108 -10.69 0.62 -15.12
CA GLY A 108 -10.32 0.49 -16.53
C GLY A 108 -9.65 1.72 -17.15
N LYS A 109 -9.06 2.61 -16.30
CA LYS A 109 -8.25 3.72 -16.81
C LYS A 109 -6.96 3.20 -17.41
N THR A 110 -6.49 3.82 -18.48
CA THR A 110 -5.22 3.46 -19.11
C THR A 110 -4.03 3.85 -18.23
N LYS A 111 -2.90 3.21 -18.42
CA LYS A 111 -1.64 3.56 -17.73
C LYS A 111 -1.27 5.03 -17.92
N GLU A 112 -1.50 5.55 -19.14
CA GLU A 112 -1.27 6.96 -19.44
C GLU A 112 -2.14 7.87 -18.59
N THR A 113 -3.46 7.61 -18.54
CA THR A 113 -4.40 8.38 -17.71
C THR A 113 -4.03 8.32 -16.22
N ILE A 114 -3.59 7.14 -15.73
CA ILE A 114 -3.13 6.98 -14.35
C ILE A 114 -1.88 7.84 -14.12
N ARG A 115 -0.88 7.77 -15.01
CA ARG A 115 0.35 8.56 -14.92
C ARG A 115 0.03 10.06 -14.85
N GLU A 116 -0.71 10.58 -15.83
CA GLU A 116 -1.08 11.99 -15.90
C GLU A 116 -1.79 12.48 -14.64
N TYR A 117 -2.71 11.66 -14.12
CA TYR A 117 -3.43 12.01 -12.90
C TYR A 117 -2.49 12.09 -11.69
N ILE A 118 -1.63 11.08 -11.51
CA ILE A 118 -0.70 11.02 -10.38
C ILE A 118 0.33 12.15 -10.44
N GLU A 119 0.88 12.45 -11.62
CA GLU A 119 1.80 13.56 -11.81
C GLU A 119 1.14 14.90 -11.49
N LYS A 120 -0.04 15.13 -12.06
CA LYS A 120 -0.77 16.42 -11.90
C LYS A 120 -1.23 16.62 -10.46
N THR A 121 -1.75 15.59 -9.81
CA THR A 121 -2.42 15.72 -8.50
C THR A 121 -1.42 15.66 -7.35
N TYR A 122 -0.42 14.79 -7.45
CA TYR A 122 0.53 14.52 -6.36
C TYR A 122 1.94 15.04 -6.62
N GLY A 123 2.23 15.51 -7.84
CA GLY A 123 3.53 16.08 -8.19
C GLY A 123 4.66 15.06 -8.25
N TYR A 124 4.37 13.78 -8.39
CA TYR A 124 5.38 12.75 -8.60
C TYR A 124 5.90 12.80 -10.04
N ASP A 125 7.23 12.69 -10.22
CA ASP A 125 7.85 12.54 -11.55
C ASP A 125 7.84 11.07 -11.98
N LEU A 126 6.95 10.72 -12.92
CA LEU A 126 6.81 9.37 -13.47
C LEU A 126 7.35 9.26 -14.92
N HIS A 127 8.12 10.26 -15.37
CA HIS A 127 8.78 10.22 -16.69
C HIS A 127 10.02 9.33 -16.71
N LYS A 128 10.64 9.11 -15.54
CA LYS A 128 11.77 8.21 -15.40
C LYS A 128 11.29 6.77 -15.45
N THR A 129 11.82 5.99 -16.40
CA THR A 129 11.41 4.59 -16.60
C THR A 129 12.05 3.64 -15.60
N TYR A 130 11.61 2.38 -15.60
CA TYR A 130 12.25 1.30 -14.85
C TYR A 130 13.75 1.16 -15.18
N GLU A 131 14.13 1.27 -16.46
CA GLU A 131 15.50 1.16 -16.94
C GLU A 131 16.38 2.30 -16.41
N TYR A 132 15.80 3.47 -16.16
CA TYR A 132 16.51 4.56 -15.49
C TYR A 132 16.76 4.23 -14.02
N TRP A 133 15.76 3.72 -13.30
CA TRP A 133 15.86 3.50 -11.86
C TRP A 133 16.70 2.26 -11.51
N HIS A 134 16.60 1.18 -12.28
CA HIS A 134 17.20 -0.11 -11.96
C HIS A 134 18.71 -0.04 -11.61
N PRO A 135 19.58 0.71 -12.31
CA PRO A 135 20.99 0.79 -11.98
C PRO A 135 21.33 1.78 -10.85
N VAL A 136 20.39 2.67 -10.44
CA VAL A 136 20.68 3.78 -9.53
C VAL A 136 19.84 3.77 -8.26
N TYR A 137 18.76 2.99 -8.21
CA TYR A 137 17.89 2.92 -7.05
C TYR A 137 18.57 2.19 -5.89
N GLY A 138 18.38 2.72 -4.69
CA GLY A 138 18.92 2.16 -3.45
C GLY A 138 17.87 2.08 -2.37
N TRP A 139 18.30 1.88 -1.13
CA TRP A 139 17.41 1.82 0.00
C TRP A 139 16.76 3.18 0.25
N ASP A 140 15.41 3.20 0.24
CA ASP A 140 14.60 4.35 0.62
C ASP A 140 13.26 3.84 1.18
N ASP A 141 12.95 4.16 2.43
CA ASP A 141 11.72 3.77 3.11
C ASP A 141 10.71 4.93 3.23
N SER A 142 10.96 6.04 2.55
CA SER A 142 10.04 7.17 2.46
C SER A 142 8.97 6.99 1.39
N CYS A 143 7.81 7.62 1.55
CA CYS A 143 6.78 7.64 0.51
C CYS A 143 7.29 8.27 -0.79
N GLN A 144 8.02 9.38 -0.71
CA GLN A 144 8.54 10.09 -1.89
C GLN A 144 9.63 9.32 -2.63
N GLY A 145 10.36 8.44 -1.95
CA GLY A 145 11.40 7.58 -2.54
C GLY A 145 10.92 6.20 -2.94
N THR A 146 9.69 5.80 -2.58
CA THR A 146 9.17 4.46 -2.87
C THR A 146 7.96 4.50 -3.82
N VAL A 147 6.99 5.39 -3.56
CA VAL A 147 5.70 5.35 -4.30
C VAL A 147 5.85 5.64 -5.79
N PRO A 148 6.57 6.70 -6.24
CA PRO A 148 6.75 6.94 -7.67
C PRO A 148 7.50 5.82 -8.36
N GLN A 149 8.50 5.20 -7.72
CA GLN A 149 9.26 4.07 -8.28
C GLN A 149 8.38 2.83 -8.42
N ALA A 150 7.54 2.54 -7.42
CA ALA A 150 6.58 1.43 -7.48
C ALA A 150 5.55 1.63 -8.60
N ILE A 151 5.02 2.86 -8.76
CA ILE A 151 4.12 3.20 -9.86
C ILE A 151 4.85 3.06 -11.21
N THR A 152 6.10 3.50 -11.30
CA THR A 152 6.92 3.34 -12.52
C THR A 152 7.10 1.87 -12.93
N CYS A 153 7.32 0.97 -11.96
CA CYS A 153 7.40 -0.47 -12.24
C CYS A 153 6.08 -1.00 -12.83
N PHE A 154 4.94 -0.57 -12.29
CA PHE A 154 3.64 -0.91 -12.87
C PHE A 154 3.46 -0.33 -14.28
N LEU A 155 3.75 0.96 -14.48
CA LEU A 155 3.58 1.62 -15.78
C LEU A 155 4.40 0.94 -16.89
N GLY A 156 5.62 0.49 -16.59
CA GLY A 156 6.52 -0.20 -17.51
C GLY A 156 6.27 -1.70 -17.66
N SER A 157 5.29 -2.28 -16.96
CA SER A 157 5.06 -3.74 -16.99
C SER A 157 4.13 -4.18 -18.13
N SER A 158 4.26 -5.43 -18.55
CA SER A 158 3.41 -6.07 -19.54
C SER A 158 2.27 -6.90 -18.92
N ASP A 159 2.47 -7.42 -17.72
CA ASP A 159 1.53 -8.25 -16.97
C ASP A 159 1.82 -8.15 -15.46
N PHE A 160 1.06 -8.89 -14.65
CA PHE A 160 1.22 -8.88 -13.19
C PHE A 160 2.60 -9.39 -12.73
N GLU A 161 3.07 -10.50 -13.32
CA GLU A 161 4.36 -11.09 -12.93
C GLU A 161 5.52 -10.17 -13.31
N ASP A 162 5.49 -9.57 -14.48
CA ASP A 162 6.50 -8.59 -14.93
C ASP A 162 6.53 -7.36 -14.01
N ALA A 163 5.35 -6.88 -13.57
CA ALA A 163 5.26 -5.79 -12.61
C ALA A 163 5.97 -6.12 -11.28
N ILE A 164 5.69 -7.29 -10.71
CA ILE A 164 6.33 -7.76 -9.47
C ILE A 164 7.84 -7.96 -9.68
N ARG A 165 8.26 -8.58 -10.78
CA ARG A 165 9.68 -8.79 -11.08
C ARG A 165 10.45 -7.48 -11.20
N LYS A 166 9.89 -6.48 -11.86
CA LYS A 166 10.46 -5.14 -11.93
C LYS A 166 10.62 -4.52 -10.55
N ALA A 167 9.56 -4.54 -9.73
CA ALA A 167 9.62 -3.97 -8.39
C ALA A 167 10.66 -4.64 -7.49
N VAL A 168 10.71 -5.98 -7.47
CA VAL A 168 11.69 -6.73 -6.68
C VAL A 168 13.11 -6.49 -7.17
N SER A 169 13.33 -6.42 -8.49
CA SER A 169 14.67 -6.25 -9.07
C SER A 169 15.26 -4.85 -8.89
N LEU A 170 14.45 -3.84 -8.54
CA LEU A 170 15.00 -2.54 -8.14
C LEU A 170 15.85 -2.65 -6.87
N GLY A 171 15.60 -3.63 -6.01
CA GLY A 171 16.30 -3.76 -4.74
C GLY A 171 15.77 -2.77 -3.70
N GLY A 172 16.61 -2.36 -2.75
CA GLY A 172 16.19 -1.49 -1.65
C GLY A 172 15.08 -2.11 -0.80
N ASP A 173 14.04 -1.34 -0.47
CA ASP A 173 12.83 -1.79 0.24
C ASP A 173 11.88 -2.53 -0.75
N SER A 174 12.36 -3.66 -1.27
CA SER A 174 11.78 -4.34 -2.42
C SER A 174 10.43 -5.01 -2.12
N ASP A 175 10.15 -5.40 -0.88
CA ASP A 175 8.87 -5.95 -0.46
C ASP A 175 7.78 -4.86 -0.45
N THR A 176 8.10 -3.66 0.03
CA THR A 176 7.18 -2.51 -0.04
C THR A 176 6.96 -2.06 -1.48
N LEU A 177 8.02 -1.96 -2.30
CA LEU A 177 7.89 -1.69 -3.74
C LEU A 177 6.96 -2.70 -4.41
N ALA A 178 7.18 -4.00 -4.17
CA ALA A 178 6.36 -5.06 -4.74
C ALA A 178 4.92 -5.05 -4.22
N CYS A 179 4.71 -4.69 -2.95
CA CYS A 179 3.38 -4.56 -2.37
C CYS A 179 2.56 -3.45 -3.05
N ILE A 180 3.13 -2.26 -3.23
CA ILE A 180 2.47 -1.13 -3.88
C ILE A 180 2.23 -1.44 -5.37
N THR A 181 3.29 -1.87 -6.08
CA THR A 181 3.22 -2.22 -7.50
C THR A 181 2.19 -3.33 -7.74
N GLY A 182 2.21 -4.37 -6.93
CA GLY A 182 1.31 -5.53 -7.03
C GLY A 182 -0.15 -5.15 -6.82
N GLY A 183 -0.45 -4.30 -5.85
CA GLY A 183 -1.81 -3.80 -5.63
C GLY A 183 -2.38 -3.06 -6.83
N ILE A 184 -1.57 -2.25 -7.51
CA ILE A 184 -1.98 -1.54 -8.73
C ILE A 184 -2.08 -2.50 -9.91
N ALA A 185 -1.10 -3.40 -10.06
CA ALA A 185 -1.06 -4.37 -11.15
C ALA A 185 -2.23 -5.38 -11.09
N GLU A 186 -2.59 -5.87 -9.89
CA GLU A 186 -3.77 -6.72 -9.69
C GLU A 186 -5.04 -6.01 -10.15
N ALA A 187 -5.21 -4.75 -9.76
CA ALA A 187 -6.38 -3.96 -10.13
C ALA A 187 -6.47 -3.71 -11.65
N TYR A 188 -5.32 -3.56 -12.31
CA TYR A 188 -5.23 -3.29 -13.73
C TYR A 188 -5.38 -4.53 -14.60
N TYR A 189 -4.57 -5.57 -14.33
CA TYR A 189 -4.53 -6.81 -15.13
C TYR A 189 -5.65 -7.76 -14.76
N LYS A 190 -6.22 -7.66 -13.55
CA LYS A 190 -7.32 -8.50 -13.05
C LYS A 190 -7.00 -10.00 -13.04
N GLU A 191 -5.74 -10.34 -13.13
CA GLU A 191 -5.25 -11.73 -13.15
C GLU A 191 -3.92 -11.79 -12.39
N ILE A 192 -3.87 -12.69 -11.39
CA ILE A 192 -2.64 -13.09 -10.71
C ILE A 192 -2.32 -14.51 -11.17
N PRO A 193 -1.11 -14.80 -11.70
CA PRO A 193 -0.72 -16.15 -12.06
C PRO A 193 -0.95 -17.13 -10.91
N ARG A 194 -1.61 -18.25 -11.20
CA ARG A 194 -1.97 -19.24 -10.18
C ARG A 194 -0.77 -19.71 -9.36
N SER A 195 0.36 -19.93 -10.02
CA SER A 195 1.62 -20.32 -9.37
C SER A 195 2.08 -19.35 -8.30
N ILE A 196 1.88 -18.05 -8.50
CA ILE A 196 2.21 -16.99 -7.53
C ILE A 196 1.18 -17.00 -6.42
N ALA A 197 -0.11 -16.97 -6.76
CA ALA A 197 -1.19 -16.90 -5.78
C ALA A 197 -1.15 -18.08 -4.79
N GLU A 198 -0.93 -19.30 -5.28
CA GLU A 198 -0.84 -20.51 -4.44
C GLU A 198 0.33 -20.44 -3.44
N GLN A 199 1.49 -19.97 -3.87
CA GLN A 199 2.65 -19.87 -3.00
C GLN A 199 2.49 -18.80 -1.92
N VAL A 200 1.87 -17.67 -2.27
CA VAL A 200 1.66 -16.55 -1.35
C VAL A 200 0.60 -16.90 -0.29
N VAL A 201 -0.48 -17.58 -0.67
CA VAL A 201 -1.58 -17.89 0.27
C VAL A 201 -1.24 -19.08 1.20
N LYS A 202 -0.38 -19.99 0.76
CA LYS A 202 0.00 -21.18 1.52
C LYS A 202 0.52 -20.92 2.95
N PRO A 203 1.42 -19.94 3.18
CA PRO A 203 1.93 -19.64 4.50
C PRO A 203 0.98 -18.76 5.35
N PHE A 204 -0.15 -18.31 4.81
CA PHE A 204 -1.03 -17.38 5.53
C PHE A 204 -1.71 -18.05 6.72
N PRO A 205 -1.79 -17.37 7.88
CA PRO A 205 -2.63 -17.80 8.98
C PRO A 205 -4.08 -17.99 8.53
N LYS A 206 -4.78 -18.97 9.10
CA LYS A 206 -6.20 -19.28 8.76
C LYS A 206 -7.12 -18.04 8.83
N ILE A 207 -6.82 -17.08 9.71
CA ILE A 207 -7.59 -15.83 9.82
C ILE A 207 -7.48 -14.97 8.57
N PHE A 208 -6.31 -14.90 7.92
CA PHE A 208 -6.13 -14.15 6.69
C PHE A 208 -6.90 -14.77 5.53
N ASN A 209 -6.85 -16.10 5.42
CA ASN A 209 -7.64 -16.81 4.41
C ASN A 209 -9.16 -16.56 4.58
N LYS A 210 -9.67 -16.53 5.83
CA LYS A 210 -11.07 -16.18 6.10
C LYS A 210 -11.41 -14.75 5.67
N ILE A 211 -10.51 -13.80 5.91
CA ILE A 211 -10.70 -12.40 5.48
C ILE A 211 -10.72 -12.31 3.95
N LEU A 212 -9.76 -12.94 3.27
CA LEU A 212 -9.72 -12.98 1.81
C LEU A 212 -10.99 -13.62 1.22
N ASP A 213 -11.48 -14.70 1.81
CA ASP A 213 -12.73 -15.35 1.37
C ASP A 213 -13.96 -14.45 1.59
N ALA A 214 -13.99 -13.69 2.70
CA ALA A 214 -15.07 -12.74 2.96
C ALA A 214 -15.03 -11.59 1.95
N VAL A 215 -13.86 -10.99 1.71
CA VAL A 215 -13.69 -9.90 0.71
C VAL A 215 -14.09 -10.37 -0.69
N ARG A 216 -13.75 -11.60 -1.08
CA ARG A 216 -14.14 -12.19 -2.37
C ARG A 216 -15.64 -12.42 -2.51
N LYS A 217 -16.32 -12.76 -1.41
CA LYS A 217 -17.79 -12.99 -1.40
C LYS A 217 -18.58 -11.69 -1.40
N GLU A 218 -18.07 -10.69 -0.72
CA GLU A 218 -18.64 -9.35 -0.62
C GLU A 218 -18.08 -8.45 -1.74
N THR A 219 -18.00 -8.94 -2.98
CA THR A 219 -17.64 -8.07 -4.11
C THR A 219 -18.74 -7.02 -4.26
N VAL A 220 -18.58 -5.94 -3.55
CA VAL A 220 -19.47 -4.78 -3.49
C VAL A 220 -19.70 -4.19 -4.89
N TYR A 221 -18.95 -4.62 -5.93
CA TYR A 221 -18.95 -3.96 -7.24
C TYR A 221 -18.92 -4.88 -8.46
N GLY A 222 -19.26 -6.15 -8.36
CA GLY A 222 -19.35 -7.02 -9.54
C GLY A 222 -18.04 -7.21 -10.32
N VAL A 223 -16.94 -6.65 -9.85
CA VAL A 223 -15.60 -6.85 -10.40
C VAL A 223 -14.99 -8.04 -9.65
N THR A 224 -15.36 -9.23 -10.10
CA THR A 224 -14.63 -10.44 -9.75
C THR A 224 -13.19 -10.25 -10.21
N CYS A 225 -12.30 -9.99 -9.26
CA CYS A 225 -10.91 -10.37 -9.47
C CYS A 225 -10.94 -11.85 -9.80
N LYS A 226 -10.69 -12.21 -11.04
CA LYS A 226 -10.57 -13.60 -11.48
C LYS A 226 -9.27 -14.16 -10.96
N ILE A 227 -9.18 -14.36 -9.67
CA ILE A 227 -8.36 -15.44 -9.16
C ILE A 227 -9.09 -16.67 -9.62
N ALA A 228 -8.50 -17.39 -10.58
CA ALA A 228 -9.10 -18.46 -11.32
C ALA A 228 -10.08 -19.26 -10.43
N ASP A 229 -11.36 -19.23 -10.83
CA ASP A 229 -12.50 -19.80 -10.11
C ASP A 229 -12.46 -21.33 -10.18
N LYS A 230 -11.39 -21.91 -9.64
CA LYS A 230 -11.31 -23.32 -9.26
C LYS A 230 -10.60 -23.37 -7.91
N ARG A 231 -11.43 -23.48 -6.87
CA ARG A 231 -11.00 -23.85 -5.54
C ARG A 231 -9.98 -24.96 -5.64
N PHE A 232 -8.90 -24.79 -4.91
CA PHE A 232 -7.96 -25.85 -4.64
C PHE A 232 -8.74 -27.08 -4.15
N GLY A 233 -8.97 -28.03 -5.06
CA GLY A 233 -9.45 -29.37 -4.75
C GLY A 233 -8.26 -30.22 -4.37
#